data_f92addfd8976465dac3d6b6a2cb9bdcf
#
_entry.id   f92addfd8976465dac3d6b6a2cb9bdcf
#
_cell.length_a   1.000
_cell.length_b   1.000
_cell.length_c   1.000
_cell.angle_alpha   90.00
_cell.angle_beta   90.00
_cell.angle_gamma   90.00
#
_symmetry.space_group_name_H-M   'P 1'
#
loop_
_entity.id
_entity.type
_entity.pdbx_description
1 polymer ?
#
loop_
_entity_poly.entity_id
_entity_poly.type
_entity_poly.pdbx_seq_one_letter_code
_entity_poly.pdbx_strand_id
1 'polypeptide(L)'
;KYREASTYYVASIDYATGKYNNALVEFTRLKDLPDYKERSLYYITQIYFIQNKYEKVISEGKELLASYPDSENNSEVYRIMGNAYYHLGNEDQAINMLSKYVSSTDSPLRGDLYILGVCYYNKGNYSSAVNALGRTVRENDALSQNAYLYLGQSYLKLKDKNNARMAFEAAATSSFDKQVKEAAMYNYALLIHETAFMGFGESVTIFE
;
A
#
# COMPACT_ATOMS: atom_id res chain seq x y z
N LYS A 1 -8.90 -5.24 -39.70
CA LYS A 1 -9.94 -5.28 -38.63
C LYS A 1 -10.06 -6.65 -37.96
N TYR A 2 -10.17 -7.78 -38.72
CA TYR A 2 -10.20 -9.14 -38.10
C TYR A 2 -8.84 -9.56 -37.54
N ARG A 3 -7.74 -9.16 -38.17
CA ARG A 3 -6.39 -9.49 -37.72
C ARG A 3 -6.06 -8.83 -36.38
N GLU A 4 -6.36 -7.56 -36.23
CA GLU A 4 -6.11 -6.81 -34.99
C GLU A 4 -6.93 -7.37 -33.83
N ALA A 5 -8.21 -7.69 -34.08
CA ALA A 5 -9.07 -8.33 -33.08
C ALA A 5 -8.51 -9.71 -32.65
N SER A 6 -8.11 -10.54 -33.61
CA SER A 6 -7.47 -11.84 -33.29
C SER A 6 -6.19 -11.67 -32.50
N THR A 7 -5.33 -10.71 -32.86
CA THR A 7 -4.10 -10.39 -32.12
C THR A 7 -4.42 -9.97 -30.68
N TYR A 8 -5.43 -9.12 -30.48
CA TYR A 8 -5.85 -8.72 -29.16
C TYR A 8 -6.32 -9.91 -28.29
N TYR A 9 -7.16 -10.79 -28.84
CA TYR A 9 -7.62 -11.97 -28.09
C TYR A 9 -6.47 -12.94 -27.76
N VAL A 10 -5.52 -13.16 -28.67
CA VAL A 10 -4.33 -13.99 -28.41
C VAL A 10 -3.48 -13.36 -27.31
N ALA A 11 -3.23 -12.05 -27.37
CA ALA A 11 -2.48 -11.34 -26.33
C ALA A 11 -3.18 -11.43 -24.96
N SER A 12 -4.51 -11.32 -24.93
CA SER A 12 -5.30 -11.45 -23.70
C SER A 12 -5.25 -12.87 -23.11
N ILE A 13 -5.25 -13.90 -23.97
CA ILE A 13 -5.07 -15.31 -23.53
C ILE A 13 -3.64 -15.52 -23.01
N ASP A 14 -2.63 -15.00 -23.69
CA ASP A 14 -1.24 -15.09 -23.25
C ASP A 14 -1.04 -14.37 -21.88
N TYR A 15 -1.68 -13.22 -21.69
CA TYR A 15 -1.70 -12.55 -20.39
C TYR A 15 -2.35 -13.42 -19.31
N ALA A 16 -3.55 -13.95 -19.56
CA ALA A 16 -4.31 -14.76 -18.61
C ALA A 16 -3.60 -16.09 -18.27
N THR A 17 -2.78 -16.59 -19.18
CA THR A 17 -1.99 -17.83 -19.00
C THR A 17 -0.56 -17.58 -18.50
N GLY A 18 -0.23 -16.35 -18.12
CA GLY A 18 1.08 -15.97 -17.55
C GLY A 18 2.21 -15.84 -18.59
N LYS A 19 1.91 -15.89 -19.88
CA LYS A 19 2.89 -15.69 -20.95
C LYS A 19 3.13 -14.22 -21.23
N TYR A 20 3.51 -13.48 -20.18
CA TYR A 20 3.58 -12.02 -20.17
C TYR A 20 4.47 -11.42 -21.27
N ASN A 21 5.58 -12.09 -21.62
CA ASN A 21 6.46 -11.57 -22.67
C ASN A 21 5.79 -11.61 -24.06
N ASN A 22 5.04 -12.67 -24.38
CA ASN A 22 4.31 -12.78 -25.63
C ASN A 22 3.18 -11.74 -25.68
N ALA A 23 2.38 -11.66 -24.60
CA ALA A 23 1.32 -10.67 -24.47
C ALA A 23 1.86 -9.24 -24.64
N LEU A 24 2.99 -8.92 -24.02
CA LEU A 24 3.63 -7.59 -24.10
C LEU A 24 3.99 -7.22 -25.55
N VAL A 25 4.54 -8.15 -26.33
CA VAL A 25 4.89 -7.90 -27.73
C VAL A 25 3.64 -7.51 -28.54
N GLU A 26 2.57 -8.27 -28.39
CA GLU A 26 1.35 -8.03 -29.18
C GLU A 26 0.59 -6.78 -28.71
N PHE A 27 0.47 -6.54 -27.37
CA PHE A 27 -0.12 -5.29 -26.87
C PHE A 27 0.71 -4.06 -27.30
N THR A 28 2.04 -4.16 -27.35
CA THR A 28 2.90 -3.06 -27.83
C THR A 28 2.61 -2.71 -29.29
N ARG A 29 2.32 -3.70 -30.14
CA ARG A 29 1.90 -3.45 -31.54
C ARG A 29 0.51 -2.82 -31.63
N LEU A 30 -0.40 -3.20 -30.72
CA LEU A 30 -1.78 -2.73 -30.72
C LEU A 30 -1.94 -1.33 -30.13
N LYS A 31 -1.03 -0.87 -29.26
CA LYS A 31 -1.16 0.42 -28.58
C LYS A 31 -1.12 1.63 -29.53
N ASP A 32 -0.59 1.47 -30.75
CA ASP A 32 -0.57 2.51 -31.76
C ASP A 32 -1.89 2.59 -32.56
N LEU A 33 -2.80 1.65 -32.34
CA LEU A 33 -4.12 1.60 -32.98
C LEU A 33 -5.18 2.21 -32.07
N PRO A 34 -5.92 3.26 -32.50
CA PRO A 34 -6.87 3.99 -31.66
C PRO A 34 -7.88 3.07 -30.95
N ASP A 35 -8.44 2.08 -31.66
CA ASP A 35 -9.47 1.16 -31.14
C ASP A 35 -8.94 0.22 -30.02
N TYR A 36 -7.62 0.06 -29.91
CA TYR A 36 -6.97 -0.85 -28.98
C TYR A 36 -6.05 -0.13 -27.96
N LYS A 37 -5.76 1.16 -28.18
CA LYS A 37 -4.74 1.90 -27.42
C LYS A 37 -4.98 1.83 -25.91
N GLU A 38 -6.18 2.16 -25.45
CA GLU A 38 -6.52 2.18 -24.03
C GLU A 38 -6.28 0.82 -23.36
N ARG A 39 -6.87 -0.23 -23.94
CA ARG A 39 -6.77 -1.58 -23.39
C ARG A 39 -5.33 -2.11 -23.43
N SER A 40 -4.61 -1.79 -24.50
CA SER A 40 -3.20 -2.20 -24.63
C SER A 40 -2.31 -1.53 -23.59
N LEU A 41 -2.43 -0.22 -23.40
CA LEU A 41 -1.71 0.51 -22.35
C LEU A 41 -2.00 -0.05 -20.97
N TYR A 42 -3.27 -0.39 -20.69
CA TYR A 42 -3.65 -1.01 -19.43
C TYR A 42 -2.93 -2.33 -19.19
N TYR A 43 -2.98 -3.27 -20.15
CA TYR A 43 -2.30 -4.56 -20.01
C TYR A 43 -0.77 -4.43 -19.98
N ILE A 44 -0.19 -3.53 -20.78
CA ILE A 44 1.26 -3.25 -20.76
C ILE A 44 1.68 -2.75 -19.37
N THR A 45 0.92 -1.83 -18.78
CA THR A 45 1.20 -1.31 -17.44
C THR A 45 1.14 -2.41 -16.38
N GLN A 46 0.15 -3.30 -16.46
CA GLN A 46 0.04 -4.45 -15.57
C GLN A 46 1.20 -5.45 -15.74
N ILE A 47 1.56 -5.76 -16.97
CA ILE A 47 2.69 -6.67 -17.26
C ILE A 47 3.99 -6.11 -16.69
N TYR A 48 4.25 -4.82 -16.88
CA TYR A 48 5.44 -4.20 -16.30
C TYR A 48 5.42 -4.22 -14.77
N PHE A 49 4.26 -4.07 -14.16
CA PHE A 49 4.12 -4.18 -12.70
C PHE A 49 4.44 -5.61 -12.22
N ILE A 50 3.88 -6.65 -12.87
CA ILE A 50 4.17 -8.06 -12.58
C ILE A 50 5.67 -8.37 -12.75
N GLN A 51 6.33 -7.72 -13.72
CA GLN A 51 7.76 -7.86 -13.97
C GLN A 51 8.64 -6.96 -13.09
N ASN A 52 8.08 -6.22 -12.13
CA ASN A 52 8.78 -5.25 -11.27
C ASN A 52 9.54 -4.16 -12.05
N LYS A 53 9.07 -3.80 -13.24
CA LYS A 53 9.64 -2.74 -14.08
C LYS A 53 8.98 -1.40 -13.77
N TYR A 54 9.22 -0.89 -12.57
CA TYR A 54 8.47 0.22 -11.98
C TYR A 54 8.53 1.53 -12.76
N GLU A 55 9.68 1.89 -13.35
CA GLU A 55 9.79 3.10 -14.18
C GLU A 55 8.90 3.00 -15.43
N LYS A 56 8.78 1.79 -16.02
CA LYS A 56 7.90 1.55 -17.17
C LYS A 56 6.43 1.59 -16.76
N VAL A 57 6.09 1.07 -15.59
CA VAL A 57 4.74 1.21 -15.02
C VAL A 57 4.34 2.67 -14.96
N ILE A 58 5.23 3.52 -14.46
CA ILE A 58 4.96 4.96 -14.31
C ILE A 58 4.82 5.64 -15.68
N SER A 59 5.68 5.30 -16.64
CA SER A 59 5.64 5.87 -18.00
C SER A 59 4.33 5.55 -18.71
N GLU A 60 3.98 4.27 -18.82
CA GLU A 60 2.79 3.81 -19.52
C GLU A 60 1.50 4.20 -18.77
N GLY A 61 1.52 4.13 -17.43
CA GLY A 61 0.41 4.56 -16.59
C GLY A 61 0.10 6.07 -16.73
N LYS A 62 1.13 6.92 -16.81
CA LYS A 62 0.93 8.36 -17.08
C LYS A 62 0.32 8.59 -18.44
N GLU A 63 0.76 7.87 -19.48
CA GLU A 63 0.17 7.97 -20.83
C GLU A 63 -1.30 7.57 -20.80
N LEU A 64 -1.62 6.46 -20.11
CA LEU A 64 -2.99 5.97 -19.99
C LEU A 64 -3.90 7.00 -19.30
N LEU A 65 -3.50 7.48 -18.12
CA LEU A 65 -4.27 8.45 -17.35
C LEU A 65 -4.47 9.79 -18.07
N ALA A 66 -3.47 10.22 -18.84
CA ALA A 66 -3.56 11.45 -19.61
C ALA A 66 -4.46 11.32 -20.85
N SER A 67 -4.42 10.17 -21.53
CA SER A 67 -5.20 9.93 -22.75
C SER A 67 -6.64 9.51 -22.46
N TYR A 68 -6.91 8.88 -21.31
CA TYR A 68 -8.19 8.30 -20.94
C TYR A 68 -8.55 8.61 -19.47
N PRO A 69 -8.80 9.89 -19.13
CA PRO A 69 -9.04 10.33 -17.75
C PRO A 69 -10.30 9.71 -17.12
N ASP A 70 -11.26 9.29 -17.94
CA ASP A 70 -12.54 8.71 -17.50
C ASP A 70 -12.58 7.18 -17.63
N SER A 71 -11.44 6.52 -17.83
CA SER A 71 -11.36 5.05 -17.95
C SER A 71 -11.76 4.35 -16.66
N GLU A 72 -12.58 3.30 -16.77
CA GLU A 72 -12.93 2.42 -15.64
C GLU A 72 -11.71 1.73 -15.02
N ASN A 73 -10.62 1.61 -15.79
CA ASN A 73 -9.37 0.99 -15.34
C ASN A 73 -8.49 1.92 -14.49
N ASN A 74 -8.81 3.22 -14.39
CA ASN A 74 -7.95 4.20 -13.73
C ASN A 74 -7.73 3.90 -12.24
N SER A 75 -8.71 3.32 -11.56
CA SER A 75 -8.56 2.88 -10.16
C SER A 75 -7.38 1.91 -10.01
N GLU A 76 -7.33 0.88 -10.85
CA GLU A 76 -6.25 -0.11 -10.83
C GLU A 76 -4.91 0.49 -11.27
N VAL A 77 -4.92 1.40 -12.24
CA VAL A 77 -3.72 2.13 -12.68
C VAL A 77 -3.14 2.99 -11.53
N TYR A 78 -3.99 3.69 -10.78
CA TYR A 78 -3.55 4.42 -9.59
C TYR A 78 -2.91 3.49 -8.56
N ARG A 79 -3.50 2.32 -8.32
CA ARG A 79 -2.99 1.32 -7.39
C ARG A 79 -1.59 0.86 -7.77
N ILE A 80 -1.40 0.39 -9.00
CA ILE A 80 -0.10 -0.15 -9.43
C ILE A 80 0.97 0.94 -9.60
N MET A 81 0.60 2.15 -10.02
CA MET A 81 1.52 3.28 -10.05
C MET A 81 1.94 3.71 -8.65
N GLY A 82 1.02 3.71 -7.69
CA GLY A 82 1.32 4.03 -6.30
C GLY A 82 2.32 3.04 -5.69
N ASN A 83 2.11 1.74 -5.92
CA ASN A 83 3.06 0.70 -5.53
C ASN A 83 4.42 0.87 -6.24
N ALA A 84 4.42 1.17 -7.54
CA ALA A 84 5.65 1.40 -8.29
C ALA A 84 6.45 2.59 -7.73
N TYR A 85 5.78 3.69 -7.40
CA TYR A 85 6.42 4.84 -6.75
C TYR A 85 6.99 4.51 -5.37
N TYR A 86 6.27 3.72 -4.57
CA TYR A 86 6.76 3.24 -3.28
C TYR A 86 8.07 2.44 -3.44
N HIS A 87 8.10 1.49 -4.36
CA HIS A 87 9.30 0.68 -4.63
C HIS A 87 10.49 1.50 -5.15
N LEU A 88 10.22 2.63 -5.82
CA LEU A 88 11.25 3.59 -6.25
C LEU A 88 11.61 4.62 -5.17
N GLY A 89 11.06 4.52 -3.96
CA GLY A 89 11.33 5.44 -2.86
C GLY A 89 10.69 6.82 -3.00
N ASN A 90 9.75 6.99 -3.94
CA ASN A 90 9.04 8.26 -4.13
C ASN A 90 7.73 8.27 -3.35
N GLU A 91 7.82 8.48 -2.05
CA GLU A 91 6.68 8.41 -1.13
C GLU A 91 5.60 9.47 -1.41
N ASP A 92 5.97 10.66 -1.85
CA ASP A 92 4.99 11.71 -2.16
C ASP A 92 4.07 11.30 -3.32
N GLN A 93 4.64 10.72 -4.38
CA GLN A 93 3.88 10.21 -5.50
C GLN A 93 3.13 8.92 -5.15
N ALA A 94 3.70 8.05 -4.31
CA ALA A 94 3.02 6.87 -3.79
C ALA A 94 1.74 7.27 -3.02
N ILE A 95 1.84 8.23 -2.12
CA ILE A 95 0.68 8.79 -1.39
C ILE A 95 -0.36 9.34 -2.35
N ASN A 96 0.06 10.16 -3.34
CA ASN A 96 -0.86 10.76 -4.30
C ASN A 96 -1.65 9.68 -5.08
N MET A 97 -0.97 8.68 -5.61
CA MET A 97 -1.61 7.62 -6.40
C MET A 97 -2.46 6.70 -5.53
N LEU A 98 -1.92 6.19 -4.41
CA LEU A 98 -2.67 5.29 -3.52
C LEU A 98 -3.87 5.97 -2.87
N SER A 99 -3.80 7.27 -2.55
CA SER A 99 -4.97 8.00 -2.04
C SER A 99 -6.09 8.09 -3.07
N LYS A 100 -5.78 8.30 -4.35
CA LYS A 100 -6.76 8.26 -5.44
C LYS A 100 -7.39 6.88 -5.57
N TYR A 101 -6.57 5.82 -5.54
CA TYR A 101 -7.06 4.44 -5.54
C TYR A 101 -8.01 4.18 -4.38
N VAL A 102 -7.59 4.49 -3.15
CA VAL A 102 -8.41 4.27 -1.94
C VAL A 102 -9.73 5.04 -1.96
N SER A 103 -9.75 6.23 -2.62
CA SER A 103 -10.96 7.03 -2.79
C SER A 103 -11.86 6.54 -3.92
N SER A 104 -11.37 5.72 -4.83
CA SER A 104 -12.11 5.20 -6.00
C SER A 104 -12.72 3.81 -5.78
N THR A 105 -12.52 3.19 -4.61
CA THR A 105 -13.05 1.86 -4.30
C THR A 105 -13.51 1.75 -2.85
N ASP A 106 -14.61 1.02 -2.64
CA ASP A 106 -15.14 0.73 -1.29
C ASP A 106 -14.30 -0.33 -0.56
N SER A 107 -13.54 -1.13 -1.29
CA SER A 107 -12.79 -2.26 -0.76
C SER A 107 -11.32 -2.25 -1.21
N PRO A 108 -10.51 -1.27 -0.78
CA PRO A 108 -9.11 -1.24 -1.11
C PRO A 108 -8.36 -2.43 -0.51
N LEU A 109 -7.35 -2.92 -1.21
CA LEU A 109 -6.54 -4.03 -0.77
C LEU A 109 -5.74 -3.66 0.49
N ARG A 110 -5.68 -4.58 1.46
CA ARG A 110 -4.99 -4.38 2.75
C ARG A 110 -3.51 -4.04 2.57
N GLY A 111 -2.84 -4.68 1.62
CA GLY A 111 -1.43 -4.40 1.30
C GLY A 111 -1.20 -2.96 0.84
N ASP A 112 -2.10 -2.43 0.01
CA ASP A 112 -2.00 -1.05 -0.48
C ASP A 112 -2.31 -0.02 0.62
N LEU A 113 -3.25 -0.33 1.52
CA LEU A 113 -3.51 0.47 2.72
C LEU A 113 -2.30 0.49 3.66
N TYR A 114 -1.62 -0.65 3.82
CA TYR A 114 -0.38 -0.74 4.59
C TYR A 114 0.71 0.16 4.00
N ILE A 115 0.97 0.05 2.70
CA ILE A 115 1.97 0.88 2.01
C ILE A 115 1.63 2.37 2.17
N LEU A 116 0.37 2.74 1.94
CA LEU A 116 -0.09 4.12 2.12
C LEU A 116 0.13 4.62 3.55
N GLY A 117 -0.19 3.78 4.53
CA GLY A 117 0.01 4.09 5.94
C GLY A 117 1.48 4.28 6.33
N VAL A 118 2.37 3.41 5.82
CA VAL A 118 3.82 3.53 6.01
C VAL A 118 4.35 4.81 5.37
N CYS A 119 3.94 5.14 4.14
CA CYS A 119 4.32 6.39 3.50
C CYS A 119 3.86 7.62 4.31
N TYR A 120 2.63 7.62 4.81
CA TYR A 120 2.15 8.70 5.69
C TYR A 120 2.97 8.80 6.98
N TYR A 121 3.32 7.67 7.60
CA TYR A 121 4.15 7.64 8.80
C TYR A 121 5.53 8.26 8.54
N ASN A 122 6.20 7.86 7.46
CA ASN A 122 7.51 8.37 7.07
C ASN A 122 7.49 9.88 6.78
N LYS A 123 6.38 10.39 6.22
CA LYS A 123 6.15 11.83 5.96
C LYS A 123 5.70 12.60 7.20
N GLY A 124 5.57 11.95 8.37
CA GLY A 124 5.15 12.59 9.60
C GLY A 124 3.64 12.87 9.70
N ASN A 125 2.84 12.39 8.75
CA ASN A 125 1.38 12.52 8.80
C ASN A 125 0.77 11.35 9.59
N TYR A 126 0.98 11.37 10.90
CA TYR A 126 0.64 10.26 11.77
C TYR A 126 -0.87 10.00 11.86
N SER A 127 -1.72 11.03 11.76
CA SER A 127 -3.18 10.85 11.76
C SER A 127 -3.66 10.08 10.53
N SER A 128 -3.12 10.40 9.34
CA SER A 128 -3.44 9.67 8.12
C SER A 128 -2.85 8.25 8.16
N ALA A 129 -1.65 8.09 8.75
CA ALA A 129 -1.04 6.78 8.95
C ALA A 129 -1.94 5.87 9.81
N VAL A 130 -2.45 6.38 10.94
CA VAL A 130 -3.39 5.65 11.82
C VAL A 130 -4.65 5.24 11.06
N ASN A 131 -5.23 6.13 10.24
CA ASN A 131 -6.41 5.79 9.45
C ASN A 131 -6.16 4.65 8.46
N ALA A 132 -5.09 4.73 7.66
CA ALA A 132 -4.77 3.72 6.65
C ALA A 132 -4.38 2.38 7.30
N LEU A 133 -3.48 2.39 8.29
CA LEU A 133 -3.02 1.20 9.00
C LEU A 133 -4.14 0.54 9.81
N GLY A 134 -5.04 1.32 10.43
CA GLY A 134 -6.18 0.79 11.16
C GLY A 134 -7.14 -0.01 10.28
N ARG A 135 -7.24 0.35 9.00
CA ARG A 135 -8.00 -0.40 8.00
C ARG A 135 -7.28 -1.67 7.50
N THR A 136 -5.98 -1.79 7.78
CA THR A 136 -5.17 -2.97 7.41
C THR A 136 -5.35 -4.13 8.39
N VAL A 137 -5.53 -3.84 9.69
CA VAL A 137 -5.51 -4.83 10.78
C VAL A 137 -6.85 -5.56 10.95
N ARG A 138 -7.23 -6.36 9.95
CA ARG A 138 -8.50 -7.11 9.91
C ARG A 138 -8.34 -8.61 10.07
N GLU A 139 -7.12 -9.13 9.98
CA GLU A 139 -6.80 -10.56 10.01
C GLU A 139 -5.64 -10.81 10.97
N ASN A 140 -5.49 -12.05 11.40
CA ASN A 140 -4.35 -12.45 12.24
C ASN A 140 -3.24 -13.00 11.33
N ASP A 141 -2.40 -12.10 10.81
CA ASP A 141 -1.32 -12.41 9.88
C ASP A 141 -0.10 -11.47 10.06
N ALA A 142 0.95 -11.74 9.30
CA ALA A 142 2.18 -10.94 9.34
C ALA A 142 1.94 -9.48 8.94
N LEU A 143 1.02 -9.22 8.02
CA LEU A 143 0.69 -7.87 7.58
C LEU A 143 0.07 -7.05 8.71
N SER A 144 -0.89 -7.64 9.44
CA SER A 144 -1.50 -7.00 10.61
C SER A 144 -0.48 -6.79 11.72
N GLN A 145 0.42 -7.75 11.97
CA GLN A 145 1.47 -7.60 12.98
C GLN A 145 2.36 -6.38 12.68
N ASN A 146 2.81 -6.24 11.43
CA ASN A 146 3.60 -5.10 10.98
C ASN A 146 2.80 -3.78 11.08
N ALA A 147 1.54 -3.79 10.65
CA ALA A 147 0.68 -2.62 10.74
C ALA A 147 0.45 -2.16 12.19
N TYR A 148 0.29 -3.08 13.13
CA TYR A 148 0.19 -2.74 14.57
C TYR A 148 1.46 -2.09 15.11
N LEU A 149 2.65 -2.50 14.67
CA LEU A 149 3.90 -1.83 15.07
C LEU A 149 3.90 -0.36 14.63
N TYR A 150 3.57 -0.08 13.34
CA TYR A 150 3.49 1.29 12.83
C TYR A 150 2.34 2.09 13.46
N LEU A 151 1.21 1.46 13.78
CA LEU A 151 0.12 2.07 14.53
C LEU A 151 0.59 2.54 15.91
N GLY A 152 1.27 1.66 16.65
CA GLY A 152 1.82 2.01 17.95
C GLY A 152 2.79 3.19 17.88
N GLN A 153 3.70 3.18 16.93
CA GLN A 153 4.63 4.27 16.68
C GLN A 153 3.91 5.58 16.29
N SER A 154 2.88 5.49 15.44
CA SER A 154 2.08 6.65 15.03
C SER A 154 1.32 7.26 16.21
N TYR A 155 0.70 6.43 17.05
CA TYR A 155 0.01 6.89 18.25
C TYR A 155 0.96 7.54 19.26
N LEU A 156 2.19 7.02 19.43
CA LEU A 156 3.21 7.68 20.25
C LEU A 156 3.54 9.08 19.73
N LYS A 157 3.70 9.25 18.42
CA LYS A 157 3.96 10.56 17.81
C LYS A 157 2.78 11.51 18.01
N LEU A 158 1.56 11.00 18.08
CA LEU A 158 0.33 11.75 18.40
C LEU A 158 0.13 11.95 19.91
N LYS A 159 1.04 11.45 20.75
CA LYS A 159 0.97 11.48 22.24
C LYS A 159 -0.21 10.67 22.81
N ASP A 160 -0.78 9.76 22.05
CA ASP A 160 -1.83 8.84 22.47
C ASP A 160 -1.21 7.55 23.01
N LYS A 161 -0.74 7.59 24.25
CA LYS A 161 -0.07 6.47 24.91
C LYS A 161 -0.99 5.26 25.11
N ASN A 162 -2.30 5.47 25.28
CA ASN A 162 -3.24 4.36 25.48
C ASN A 162 -3.40 3.52 24.21
N ASN A 163 -3.68 4.15 23.07
CA ASN A 163 -3.80 3.44 21.81
C ASN A 163 -2.44 2.89 21.34
N ALA A 164 -1.32 3.60 21.63
CA ALA A 164 0.02 3.09 21.37
C ALA A 164 0.29 1.77 22.11
N ARG A 165 -0.05 1.72 23.41
CA ARG A 165 0.10 0.51 24.22
C ARG A 165 -0.69 -0.66 23.66
N MET A 166 -1.97 -0.44 23.31
CA MET A 166 -2.82 -1.49 22.72
C MET A 166 -2.27 -2.02 21.39
N ALA A 167 -1.78 -1.12 20.55
CA ALA A 167 -1.22 -1.50 19.26
C ALA A 167 0.10 -2.30 19.42
N PHE A 168 1.00 -1.87 20.30
CA PHE A 168 2.22 -2.62 20.57
C PHE A 168 1.93 -3.97 21.23
N GLU A 169 0.96 -4.07 22.13
CA GLU A 169 0.52 -5.33 22.72
C GLU A 169 0.04 -6.31 21.64
N ALA A 170 -0.78 -5.83 20.69
CA ALA A 170 -1.26 -6.65 19.59
C ALA A 170 -0.11 -7.14 18.69
N ALA A 171 0.86 -6.29 18.37
CA ALA A 171 2.04 -6.70 17.61
C ALA A 171 2.94 -7.67 18.38
N ALA A 172 3.09 -7.49 19.71
CA ALA A 172 3.93 -8.31 20.58
C ALA A 172 3.36 -9.70 20.83
N THR A 173 2.03 -9.85 20.85
CA THR A 173 1.37 -11.15 21.04
C THR A 173 1.36 -12.00 19.77
N SER A 174 1.53 -11.39 18.61
CA SER A 174 1.66 -12.08 17.31
C SER A 174 3.07 -12.69 17.16
N SER A 175 3.19 -13.77 16.36
CA SER A 175 4.46 -14.51 16.22
C SER A 175 4.83 -14.78 14.75
N PHE A 176 4.32 -13.96 13.81
CA PHE A 176 4.61 -14.12 12.39
C PHE A 176 6.00 -13.59 12.03
N ASP A 177 6.40 -12.45 12.63
CA ASP A 177 7.71 -11.84 12.46
C ASP A 177 8.35 -11.61 13.84
N LYS A 178 9.49 -12.27 14.06
CA LYS A 178 10.21 -12.21 15.34
C LYS A 178 10.78 -10.82 15.62
N GLN A 179 11.30 -10.13 14.60
CA GLN A 179 11.91 -8.80 14.78
C GLN A 179 10.83 -7.76 15.11
N VAL A 180 9.68 -7.84 14.42
CA VAL A 180 8.52 -6.99 14.72
C VAL A 180 8.01 -7.24 16.13
N LYS A 181 7.93 -8.51 16.55
CA LYS A 181 7.53 -8.89 17.90
C LYS A 181 8.46 -8.29 18.94
N GLU A 182 9.78 -8.46 18.79
CA GLU A 182 10.78 -7.92 19.72
C GLU A 182 10.73 -6.41 19.83
N ALA A 183 10.60 -5.70 18.68
CA ALA A 183 10.44 -4.25 18.66
C ALA A 183 9.15 -3.80 19.36
N ALA A 184 8.06 -4.51 19.14
CA ALA A 184 6.78 -4.22 19.79
C ALA A 184 6.82 -4.47 21.30
N MET A 185 7.40 -5.59 21.74
CA MET A 185 7.60 -5.92 23.15
C MET A 185 8.42 -4.85 23.89
N TYR A 186 9.48 -4.36 23.26
CA TYR A 186 10.31 -3.30 23.82
C TYR A 186 9.49 -2.01 24.04
N ASN A 187 8.78 -1.55 23.04
CA ASN A 187 7.96 -0.33 23.13
C ASN A 187 6.80 -0.49 24.13
N TYR A 188 6.18 -1.67 24.16
CA TYR A 188 5.13 -2.00 25.12
C TYR A 188 5.64 -1.94 26.56
N ALA A 189 6.80 -2.56 26.83
CA ALA A 189 7.41 -2.55 28.17
C ALA A 189 7.79 -1.13 28.63
N LEU A 190 8.33 -0.29 27.74
CA LEU A 190 8.62 1.10 28.04
C LEU A 190 7.36 1.87 28.47
N LEU A 191 6.26 1.72 27.75
CA LEU A 191 4.99 2.40 28.07
C LEU A 191 4.41 1.94 29.40
N ILE A 192 4.49 0.64 29.74
CA ILE A 192 4.05 0.13 31.03
C ILE A 192 4.91 0.71 32.16
N HIS A 193 6.23 0.73 31.99
CA HIS A 193 7.14 1.28 32.98
C HIS A 193 6.86 2.76 33.22
N GLU A 194 6.69 3.58 32.19
CA GLU A 194 6.37 4.99 32.31
C GLU A 194 5.03 5.24 33.04
N THR A 195 4.01 4.43 32.72
CA THR A 195 2.68 4.59 33.36
C THR A 195 2.69 4.12 34.82
N ALA A 196 3.43 3.05 35.15
CA ALA A 196 3.60 2.61 36.51
C ALA A 196 4.33 3.65 37.38
N PHE A 197 5.38 4.26 36.83
CA PHE A 197 6.16 5.28 37.53
C PHE A 197 5.34 6.55 37.80
N MET A 198 4.49 6.98 36.86
CA MET A 198 3.58 8.11 37.04
C MET A 198 2.54 7.84 38.14
N GLY A 199 1.98 6.62 38.19
CA GLY A 199 1.04 6.22 39.25
C GLY A 199 1.66 6.22 40.66
N PHE A 200 2.92 5.87 40.80
CA PHE A 200 3.65 5.96 42.08
C PHE A 200 3.93 7.41 42.50
N GLY A 201 4.24 8.29 41.52
CA GLY A 201 4.46 9.73 41.78
C GLY A 201 3.20 10.43 42.26
N GLU A 202 2.05 10.14 41.63
CA GLU A 202 0.75 10.72 42.05
C GLU A 202 0.29 10.20 43.42
N SER A 203 0.58 8.94 43.76
CA SER A 203 0.23 8.41 45.10
C SER A 203 1.11 8.98 46.20
N VAL A 204 2.35 9.35 45.93
CA VAL A 204 3.22 10.01 46.94
C VAL A 204 2.74 11.44 47.24
N THR A 205 2.30 12.20 46.25
CA THR A 205 1.75 13.55 46.47
C THR A 205 0.40 13.58 47.17
N ILE A 206 -0.35 12.47 47.21
CA ILE A 206 -1.60 12.37 47.99
C ILE A 206 -1.35 12.05 49.46
N PHE A 207 -0.16 11.52 49.81
CA PHE A 207 0.20 11.17 51.18
C PHE A 207 1.11 12.20 51.88
N GLU A 208 1.55 13.25 51.20
CA GLU A 208 2.17 14.45 51.78
C GLU A 208 1.14 15.54 52.10
#